data_a95bfcf5ebe60eeb508043bbbea0c371
#
_entry.id   a95bfcf5ebe60eeb508043bbbea0c371
#
_cell.length_a   1.000
_cell.length_b   1.000
_cell.length_c   1.000
_cell.angle_alpha   90.00
_cell.angle_beta   90.00
_cell.angle_gamma   90.00
#
_symmetry.space_group_name_H-M   'P 1'
#
loop_
_entity.id
_entity.type
_entity.pdbx_description
1 polymer ?
#
loop_
_entity_poly.entity_id
_entity_poly.type
_entity_poly.pdbx_seq_one_letter_code
_entity_poly.pdbx_strand_id
1 'polypeptide(L)'
;MADLLSTSVSGLLAFQRALDTTSHNITNANTPGYSRQIAEFQTRNPQQAGNGWVGNGVDVSTVKRAYDDFLAGQSRTSSSSYHQFDTYATQAGRVSNLLGNTTTGLTTSLQNFINAFQAVADTPTSTPARQALLSQANTLMQRMQSYDQSLRGFDSQVNAQIESEADSINSIAQSLAKLNQEIVGAQGRSGQPPNDLLDQRDRLIDELATHVNVNVVAQNDGAQNVFIGNGQPLVVGQTFGQVVASQDVYDPTRTVLAFRTASSSIDITKSLSGGTLGGMLQFRTDMLDPARNALGRLSAGLAEVVNEQHNSGMDLNGRLGGDFFSTGSVRVQSNSGNTGTGSLSVQRINGAAGDLTTADYLMVNTAGNWSLRRADTGVAVPMTGTGTAADPFIADGFAITVNAGTASGDRFMIKPTADAVSGMKVLIANPSEIAAASPITSSASASNIGSATISAGDVLDPTNAQLRSPVTITFSSPTQYTVSGNATVFTYTPGSNIDVNGWRVQISGTPAAGDTFAMKDNVSGAGDNRNALKLADILHSPVLNQGTASLSAAVGQFVGDIGVKTNQAQVSSAAQKVVFDEGVDSLQSVSGVNLDEEAANLVRYQQAYMAAAQMIKVADTIFQSVLAAVSR
;
A
#
# COMPACT_ATOMS: atom_id res chain seq x y z
N MET A 1 -60.22 -2.93 -51.20
CA MET A 1 -60.83 -2.59 -49.92
C MET A 1 -60.20 -3.29 -48.71
N ALA A 2 -59.94 -4.60 -48.85
CA ALA A 2 -59.18 -5.33 -47.82
C ALA A 2 -57.85 -4.73 -47.54
N ASP A 3 -57.16 -4.16 -48.55
CA ASP A 3 -55.84 -3.51 -48.38
C ASP A 3 -55.86 -2.21 -47.60
N LEU A 4 -56.90 -1.37 -47.75
CA LEU A 4 -57.00 -0.11 -46.99
C LEU A 4 -57.26 -0.39 -45.52
N LEU A 5 -58.12 -1.36 -45.21
CA LEU A 5 -58.41 -1.77 -43.84
C LEU A 5 -57.19 -2.42 -43.20
N SER A 6 -56.50 -3.34 -43.91
CA SER A 6 -55.27 -4.01 -43.39
C SER A 6 -54.13 -3.00 -43.13
N THR A 7 -53.94 -2.06 -44.05
CA THR A 7 -52.96 -0.97 -43.90
C THR A 7 -53.27 -0.07 -42.69
N SER A 8 -54.53 0.30 -42.51
CA SER A 8 -54.98 1.15 -41.39
C SER A 8 -54.88 0.43 -40.05
N VAL A 9 -55.26 -0.84 -39.97
CA VAL A 9 -55.13 -1.66 -38.75
C VAL A 9 -53.65 -1.91 -38.41
N SER A 10 -52.81 -2.18 -39.40
CA SER A 10 -51.38 -2.32 -39.14
C SER A 10 -50.72 -1.06 -38.61
N GLY A 11 -51.08 0.11 -39.19
CA GLY A 11 -50.64 1.41 -38.69
C GLY A 11 -51.10 1.71 -37.25
N LEU A 12 -52.38 1.38 -36.96
CA LEU A 12 -52.93 1.59 -35.61
C LEU A 12 -52.19 0.75 -34.56
N LEU A 13 -51.95 -0.53 -34.81
CA LEU A 13 -51.17 -1.42 -33.89
C LEU A 13 -49.73 -0.96 -33.73
N ALA A 14 -49.12 -0.51 -34.83
CA ALA A 14 -47.74 -0.02 -34.78
C ALA A 14 -47.61 1.28 -33.97
N PHE A 15 -48.54 2.25 -34.15
CA PHE A 15 -48.54 3.48 -33.37
C PHE A 15 -48.95 3.26 -31.91
N GLN A 16 -49.84 2.31 -31.64
CA GLN A 16 -50.14 1.90 -30.26
C GLN A 16 -48.87 1.38 -29.57
N ARG A 17 -48.11 0.49 -30.22
CA ARG A 17 -46.86 -0.01 -29.66
C ARG A 17 -45.83 1.10 -29.39
N ALA A 18 -45.73 2.08 -30.30
CA ALA A 18 -44.87 3.25 -30.10
C ALA A 18 -45.34 4.13 -28.94
N LEU A 19 -46.64 4.36 -28.75
CA LEU A 19 -47.22 5.06 -27.61
C LEU A 19 -46.90 4.34 -26.28
N ASP A 20 -47.08 3.02 -26.23
CA ASP A 20 -46.75 2.20 -25.07
C ASP A 20 -45.26 2.35 -24.71
N THR A 21 -44.38 2.29 -25.74
CA THR A 21 -42.92 2.46 -25.55
C THR A 21 -42.57 3.85 -25.04
N THR A 22 -43.13 4.93 -25.61
CA THR A 22 -42.91 6.29 -25.18
C THR A 22 -43.42 6.52 -23.74
N SER A 23 -44.60 5.96 -23.40
CA SER A 23 -45.13 6.00 -22.04
C SER A 23 -44.21 5.29 -21.04
N HIS A 24 -43.66 4.15 -21.44
CA HIS A 24 -42.69 3.37 -20.66
C HIS A 24 -41.40 4.18 -20.41
N ASN A 25 -40.86 4.86 -21.44
CA ASN A 25 -39.70 5.76 -21.29
C ASN A 25 -39.99 6.91 -20.30
N ILE A 26 -41.11 7.61 -20.44
CA ILE A 26 -41.49 8.71 -19.55
C ILE A 26 -41.60 8.23 -18.09
N THR A 27 -42.25 7.09 -17.88
CA THR A 27 -42.44 6.54 -16.52
C THR A 27 -41.13 6.15 -15.86
N ASN A 28 -40.15 5.67 -16.64
CA ASN A 28 -38.87 5.20 -16.16
C ASN A 28 -37.72 6.20 -16.33
N ALA A 29 -37.99 7.44 -16.71
CA ALA A 29 -36.97 8.48 -16.95
C ALA A 29 -36.01 8.69 -15.74
N ASN A 30 -36.50 8.50 -14.52
CA ASN A 30 -35.74 8.64 -13.28
C ASN A 30 -35.33 7.29 -12.67
N THR A 31 -35.55 6.16 -13.36
CA THR A 31 -35.17 4.85 -12.86
C THR A 31 -33.67 4.63 -13.14
N PRO A 32 -32.82 4.44 -12.11
CA PRO A 32 -31.39 4.24 -12.32
C PRO A 32 -31.11 3.01 -13.22
N GLY A 33 -30.24 3.19 -14.23
CA GLY A 33 -29.86 2.14 -15.16
C GLY A 33 -30.90 1.81 -16.23
N TYR A 34 -31.98 2.60 -16.36
CA TYR A 34 -32.93 2.47 -17.44
C TYR A 34 -32.38 3.06 -18.73
N SER A 35 -32.46 2.31 -19.83
CA SER A 35 -32.09 2.78 -21.17
C SER A 35 -33.34 3.11 -21.97
N ARG A 36 -33.36 4.27 -22.64
CA ARG A 36 -34.41 4.69 -23.56
C ARG A 36 -34.71 3.60 -24.56
N GLN A 37 -35.98 3.25 -24.75
CA GLN A 37 -36.43 2.26 -25.73
C GLN A 37 -37.06 2.93 -26.96
N ILE A 38 -36.80 2.36 -28.14
CA ILE A 38 -37.24 2.90 -29.42
C ILE A 38 -37.95 1.79 -30.20
N ALA A 39 -39.20 2.04 -30.64
CA ALA A 39 -39.92 1.16 -31.52
C ALA A 39 -39.40 1.34 -32.96
N GLU A 40 -38.88 0.28 -33.57
CA GLU A 40 -38.42 0.29 -34.97
C GLU A 40 -39.54 -0.13 -35.89
N PHE A 41 -39.87 0.73 -36.86
CA PHE A 41 -40.89 0.48 -37.85
C PHE A 41 -40.26 -0.14 -39.10
N GLN A 42 -40.98 -1.13 -39.70
CA GLN A 42 -40.65 -1.67 -41.00
C GLN A 42 -41.89 -1.73 -41.87
N THR A 43 -41.72 -1.59 -43.19
CA THR A 43 -42.78 -1.79 -44.14
C THR A 43 -43.10 -3.29 -44.25
N ARG A 44 -44.43 -3.65 -44.27
CA ARG A 44 -44.84 -5.00 -44.56
C ARG A 44 -44.57 -5.36 -46.03
N ASN A 45 -44.39 -6.65 -46.32
CA ASN A 45 -44.17 -7.11 -47.69
C ASN A 45 -45.32 -6.61 -48.57
N PRO A 46 -45.01 -5.91 -49.68
CA PRO A 46 -46.03 -5.44 -50.62
C PRO A 46 -46.78 -6.60 -51.25
N GLN A 47 -48.05 -6.40 -51.57
CA GLN A 47 -48.89 -7.37 -52.25
C GLN A 47 -49.04 -7.03 -53.75
N GLN A 48 -49.10 -8.03 -54.61
CA GLN A 48 -49.35 -7.84 -56.01
C GLN A 48 -50.86 -7.56 -56.24
N ALA A 49 -51.18 -6.40 -56.76
CA ALA A 49 -52.55 -6.00 -57.11
C ALA A 49 -52.62 -5.56 -58.55
N GLY A 50 -53.24 -6.37 -59.38
CA GLY A 50 -53.34 -6.13 -60.84
C GLY A 50 -51.96 -6.05 -61.49
N ASN A 51 -51.67 -4.93 -62.15
CA ASN A 51 -50.42 -4.71 -62.90
C ASN A 51 -49.32 -4.05 -62.03
N GLY A 52 -49.42 -3.98 -60.64
CA GLY A 52 -48.47 -3.36 -59.81
C GLY A 52 -48.36 -3.96 -58.40
N TRP A 53 -47.44 -3.46 -57.63
CA TRP A 53 -47.27 -3.82 -56.24
C TRP A 53 -47.84 -2.71 -55.35
N VAL A 54 -48.67 -3.06 -54.38
CA VAL A 54 -49.28 -2.14 -53.41
C VAL A 54 -48.71 -2.40 -52.03
N GLY A 55 -48.40 -1.33 -51.32
CA GLY A 55 -47.89 -1.41 -49.93
C GLY A 55 -48.95 -1.99 -48.99
N ASN A 56 -48.55 -2.86 -48.06
CA ASN A 56 -49.43 -3.58 -47.11
C ASN A 56 -49.34 -3.03 -45.67
N GLY A 57 -48.92 -1.78 -45.54
CA GLY A 57 -48.85 -1.09 -44.25
C GLY A 57 -47.47 -1.17 -43.55
N VAL A 58 -47.48 -0.96 -42.24
CA VAL A 58 -46.31 -0.88 -41.38
C VAL A 58 -46.42 -1.89 -40.24
N ASP A 59 -45.28 -2.39 -39.78
CA ASP A 59 -45.17 -3.23 -38.59
C ASP A 59 -44.07 -2.74 -37.70
N VAL A 60 -44.10 -3.06 -36.40
CA VAL A 60 -42.99 -2.86 -35.48
C VAL A 60 -42.12 -4.10 -35.52
N SER A 61 -40.91 -3.95 -36.06
CA SER A 61 -39.96 -5.07 -36.15
C SER A 61 -39.43 -5.49 -34.80
N THR A 62 -39.09 -4.51 -33.97
CA THR A 62 -38.57 -4.71 -32.63
C THR A 62 -38.71 -3.41 -31.80
N VAL A 63 -38.62 -3.56 -30.48
CA VAL A 63 -38.35 -2.44 -29.55
C VAL A 63 -36.96 -2.66 -29.00
N LYS A 64 -36.02 -1.78 -29.35
CA LYS A 64 -34.63 -1.88 -28.91
C LYS A 64 -34.26 -0.76 -27.98
N ARG A 65 -33.21 -0.99 -27.16
CA ARG A 65 -32.61 0.04 -26.31
C ARG A 65 -31.72 0.99 -27.12
N ALA A 66 -31.73 2.26 -26.78
CA ALA A 66 -30.70 3.20 -27.20
C ALA A 66 -29.45 2.93 -26.32
N TYR A 67 -28.52 2.16 -26.82
CA TYR A 67 -27.36 1.68 -26.07
C TYR A 67 -26.12 1.64 -26.96
N ASP A 68 -24.98 2.03 -26.38
CA ASP A 68 -23.68 2.01 -27.05
C ASP A 68 -22.68 1.24 -26.18
N ASP A 69 -22.24 0.06 -26.66
CA ASP A 69 -21.32 -0.83 -25.94
C ASP A 69 -19.96 -0.18 -25.66
N PHE A 70 -19.50 0.70 -26.56
CA PHE A 70 -18.22 1.39 -26.39
C PHE A 70 -18.29 2.41 -25.26
N LEU A 71 -19.32 3.26 -25.24
CA LEU A 71 -19.52 4.26 -24.19
C LEU A 71 -19.77 3.59 -22.84
N ALA A 72 -20.54 2.49 -22.79
CA ALA A 72 -20.75 1.71 -21.58
C ALA A 72 -19.42 1.11 -21.06
N GLY A 73 -18.59 0.55 -21.92
CA GLY A 73 -17.27 0.04 -21.58
C GLY A 73 -16.33 1.13 -21.07
N GLN A 74 -16.36 2.31 -21.70
CA GLN A 74 -15.58 3.47 -21.24
C GLN A 74 -16.04 3.97 -19.86
N SER A 75 -17.35 4.10 -19.65
CA SER A 75 -17.94 4.49 -18.37
C SER A 75 -17.54 3.53 -17.24
N ARG A 76 -17.60 2.21 -17.48
CA ARG A 76 -17.17 1.17 -16.53
C ARG A 76 -15.69 1.28 -16.19
N THR A 77 -14.84 1.50 -17.19
CA THR A 77 -13.39 1.64 -16.98
C THR A 77 -13.06 2.89 -16.17
N SER A 78 -13.71 4.03 -16.47
CA SER A 78 -13.52 5.27 -15.71
C SER A 78 -14.09 5.18 -14.30
N SER A 79 -15.25 4.51 -14.11
CA SER A 79 -15.82 4.21 -12.80
C SER A 79 -14.85 3.38 -11.94
N SER A 80 -14.33 2.30 -12.52
CA SER A 80 -13.37 1.42 -11.84
C SER A 80 -12.09 2.17 -11.43
N SER A 81 -11.57 3.02 -12.31
CA SER A 81 -10.39 3.84 -12.03
C SER A 81 -10.65 4.87 -10.93
N TYR A 82 -11.79 5.56 -11.01
CA TYR A 82 -12.19 6.54 -9.99
C TYR A 82 -12.30 5.88 -8.60
N HIS A 83 -13.03 4.78 -8.47
CA HIS A 83 -13.21 4.09 -7.20
C HIS A 83 -11.90 3.52 -6.63
N GLN A 84 -10.95 3.11 -7.49
CA GLN A 84 -9.61 2.72 -7.06
C GLN A 84 -8.87 3.89 -6.40
N PHE A 85 -8.76 5.02 -7.11
CA PHE A 85 -8.01 6.17 -6.60
C PHE A 85 -8.70 6.86 -5.42
N ASP A 86 -10.02 6.89 -5.39
CA ASP A 86 -10.80 7.44 -4.28
C ASP A 86 -10.63 6.64 -2.99
N THR A 87 -10.71 5.31 -3.09
CA THR A 87 -10.45 4.40 -1.98
C THR A 87 -9.01 4.54 -1.48
N TYR A 88 -8.04 4.54 -2.40
CA TYR A 88 -6.65 4.73 -2.04
C TYR A 88 -6.42 6.09 -1.35
N ALA A 89 -6.95 7.20 -1.88
CA ALA A 89 -6.84 8.53 -1.31
C ALA A 89 -7.47 8.62 0.10
N THR A 90 -8.63 8.01 0.27
CA THR A 90 -9.33 7.95 1.55
C THR A 90 -8.50 7.22 2.62
N GLN A 91 -7.95 6.05 2.31
CA GLN A 91 -7.11 5.29 3.23
C GLN A 91 -5.77 5.98 3.49
N ALA A 92 -5.15 6.56 2.45
CA ALA A 92 -3.93 7.34 2.57
C ALA A 92 -4.10 8.55 3.49
N GLY A 93 -5.23 9.25 3.37
CA GLY A 93 -5.59 10.37 4.24
C GLY A 93 -5.64 9.98 5.73
N ARG A 94 -6.09 8.77 6.05
CA ARG A 94 -6.11 8.28 7.44
C ARG A 94 -4.70 8.10 8.01
N VAL A 95 -3.77 7.56 7.22
CA VAL A 95 -2.36 7.42 7.62
C VAL A 95 -1.70 8.78 7.76
N SER A 96 -1.94 9.69 6.82
CA SER A 96 -1.42 11.06 6.87
C SER A 96 -1.92 11.82 8.09
N ASN A 97 -3.19 11.71 8.44
CA ASN A 97 -3.77 12.34 9.63
C ASN A 97 -3.22 11.75 10.94
N LEU A 98 -2.91 10.45 10.97
CA LEU A 98 -2.29 9.80 12.11
C LEU A 98 -0.89 10.38 12.40
N LEU A 99 -0.09 10.62 11.36
CA LEU A 99 1.31 11.02 11.47
C LEU A 99 1.51 12.54 11.43
N GLY A 100 0.59 13.28 10.82
CA GLY A 100 0.70 14.72 10.55
C GLY A 100 0.45 15.64 11.74
N ASN A 101 0.24 15.11 12.96
CA ASN A 101 0.04 15.93 14.13
C ASN A 101 1.35 16.59 14.56
N THR A 102 1.47 17.90 14.37
CA THR A 102 2.68 18.69 14.65
C THR A 102 2.94 18.90 16.14
N THR A 103 1.92 18.88 16.98
CA THR A 103 2.04 19.19 18.42
C THR A 103 2.46 17.97 19.24
N THR A 104 1.95 16.78 18.88
CA THR A 104 2.19 15.53 19.59
C THR A 104 2.83 14.46 18.71
N GLY A 105 3.36 14.86 17.57
CA GLY A 105 3.94 13.98 16.55
C GLY A 105 5.27 13.34 16.98
N LEU A 106 5.76 12.45 16.13
CA LEU A 106 7.02 11.73 16.35
C LEU A 106 8.21 12.71 16.43
N THR A 107 8.25 13.72 15.56
CA THR A 107 9.29 14.74 15.52
C THR A 107 9.42 15.48 16.85
N THR A 108 8.28 15.93 17.41
CA THR A 108 8.26 16.63 18.70
C THR A 108 8.71 15.72 19.85
N SER A 109 8.23 14.46 19.88
CA SER A 109 8.62 13.49 20.91
C SER A 109 10.12 13.16 20.84
N LEU A 110 10.66 13.04 19.64
CA LEU A 110 12.10 12.84 19.40
C LEU A 110 12.91 14.06 19.88
N GLN A 111 12.48 15.28 19.54
CA GLN A 111 13.15 16.51 19.97
C GLN A 111 13.15 16.65 21.50
N ASN A 112 12.04 16.33 22.18
CA ASN A 112 11.97 16.35 23.64
C ASN A 112 12.92 15.34 24.28
N PHE A 113 13.09 14.16 23.68
CA PHE A 113 14.06 13.16 24.13
C PHE A 113 15.51 13.67 24.02
N ILE A 114 15.85 14.35 22.91
CA ILE A 114 17.15 15.01 22.71
C ILE A 114 17.41 16.09 23.77
N ASN A 115 16.44 16.99 23.93
CA ASN A 115 16.54 18.07 24.88
C ASN A 115 16.74 17.54 26.32
N ALA A 116 16.19 16.36 26.61
CA ALA A 116 16.40 15.72 27.90
C ALA A 116 17.84 15.18 28.08
N PHE A 117 18.50 14.70 27.02
CA PHE A 117 19.94 14.39 27.07
C PHE A 117 20.78 15.65 27.29
N GLN A 118 20.42 16.75 26.62
CA GLN A 118 21.10 18.05 26.85
C GLN A 118 20.96 18.50 28.30
N ALA A 119 19.78 18.38 28.90
CA ALA A 119 19.58 18.71 30.31
C ALA A 119 20.42 17.83 31.26
N VAL A 120 20.64 16.57 30.93
CA VAL A 120 21.58 15.70 31.66
C VAL A 120 23.03 16.14 31.43
N ALA A 121 23.40 16.55 30.22
CA ALA A 121 24.74 17.06 29.93
C ALA A 121 25.03 18.37 30.69
N ASP A 122 24.04 19.25 30.85
CA ASP A 122 24.18 20.50 31.60
C ASP A 122 24.31 20.26 33.12
N THR A 123 23.67 19.21 33.64
CA THR A 123 23.68 18.86 35.07
C THR A 123 23.84 17.33 35.28
N PRO A 124 25.04 16.76 35.06
CA PRO A 124 25.24 15.30 34.98
C PRO A 124 24.89 14.53 36.26
N THR A 125 25.01 15.15 37.43
CA THR A 125 24.70 14.54 38.74
C THR A 125 23.25 14.71 39.17
N SER A 126 22.44 15.47 38.41
CA SER A 126 21.05 15.78 38.77
C SER A 126 20.12 14.56 38.55
N THR A 127 19.67 13.95 39.65
CA THR A 127 18.66 12.89 39.61
C THR A 127 17.36 13.34 38.94
N PRO A 128 16.81 14.55 39.16
CA PRO A 128 15.64 15.02 38.43
C PRO A 128 15.84 15.10 36.91
N ALA A 129 16.98 15.60 36.41
CA ALA A 129 17.26 15.66 34.98
C ALA A 129 17.33 14.26 34.36
N ARG A 130 17.98 13.32 35.02
CA ARG A 130 18.07 11.92 34.61
C ARG A 130 16.69 11.21 34.62
N GLN A 131 15.86 11.48 35.63
CA GLN A 131 14.49 10.96 35.68
C GLN A 131 13.62 11.54 34.57
N ALA A 132 13.80 12.83 34.26
CA ALA A 132 13.10 13.45 33.11
C ALA A 132 13.50 12.81 31.79
N LEU A 133 14.80 12.48 31.60
CA LEU A 133 15.26 11.76 30.41
C LEU A 133 14.56 10.39 30.25
N LEU A 134 14.51 9.60 31.33
CA LEU A 134 13.79 8.29 31.27
C LEU A 134 12.31 8.47 30.99
N SER A 135 11.68 9.53 31.51
CA SER A 135 10.28 9.85 31.20
C SER A 135 10.09 10.20 29.72
N GLN A 136 10.97 11.01 29.12
CA GLN A 136 10.90 11.36 27.70
C GLN A 136 11.20 10.14 26.80
N ALA A 137 12.13 9.27 27.18
CA ALA A 137 12.40 8.01 26.48
C ALA A 137 11.16 7.11 26.45
N ASN A 138 10.49 6.95 27.60
CA ASN A 138 9.23 6.18 27.67
C ASN A 138 8.11 6.82 26.85
N THR A 139 8.00 8.15 26.85
CA THR A 139 7.02 8.88 26.04
C THR A 139 7.24 8.66 24.55
N LEU A 140 8.48 8.76 24.07
CA LEU A 140 8.86 8.52 22.68
C LEU A 140 8.53 7.08 22.28
N MET A 141 8.94 6.10 23.09
CA MET A 141 8.65 4.69 22.87
C MET A 141 7.13 4.42 22.76
N GLN A 142 6.35 4.91 23.73
CA GLN A 142 4.88 4.76 23.72
C GLN A 142 4.26 5.41 22.48
N ARG A 143 4.77 6.54 22.01
CA ARG A 143 4.32 7.20 20.80
C ARG A 143 4.57 6.33 19.57
N MET A 144 5.78 5.78 19.42
CA MET A 144 6.11 4.87 18.32
C MET A 144 5.23 3.62 18.35
N GLN A 145 5.03 3.03 19.53
CA GLN A 145 4.13 1.86 19.70
C GLN A 145 2.67 2.18 19.37
N SER A 146 2.17 3.36 19.72
CA SER A 146 0.82 3.81 19.36
C SER A 146 0.64 3.91 17.84
N TYR A 147 1.66 4.40 17.13
CA TYR A 147 1.63 4.44 15.66
C TYR A 147 1.67 3.03 15.05
N ASP A 148 2.53 2.14 15.54
CA ASP A 148 2.57 0.74 15.08
C ASP A 148 1.21 0.04 15.30
N GLN A 149 0.60 0.22 16.47
CA GLN A 149 -0.72 -0.34 16.77
C GLN A 149 -1.81 0.21 15.83
N SER A 150 -1.79 1.51 15.54
CA SER A 150 -2.75 2.12 14.62
C SER A 150 -2.57 1.62 13.19
N LEU A 151 -1.33 1.48 12.72
CA LEU A 151 -1.02 0.94 11.39
C LEU A 151 -1.42 -0.55 11.29
N ARG A 152 -1.21 -1.35 12.35
CA ARG A 152 -1.71 -2.74 12.43
C ARG A 152 -3.25 -2.78 12.42
N GLY A 153 -3.90 -1.83 13.09
CA GLY A 153 -5.36 -1.69 13.06
C GLY A 153 -5.89 -1.40 11.66
N PHE A 154 -5.20 -0.55 10.88
CA PHE A 154 -5.55 -0.32 9.47
C PHE A 154 -5.36 -1.58 8.62
N ASP A 155 -4.30 -2.36 8.84
CA ASP A 155 -4.07 -3.63 8.14
C ASP A 155 -5.20 -4.64 8.39
N SER A 156 -5.61 -4.81 9.65
CA SER A 156 -6.74 -5.67 10.01
C SER A 156 -8.06 -5.19 9.38
N GLN A 157 -8.29 -3.87 9.32
CA GLN A 157 -9.47 -3.32 8.68
C GLN A 157 -9.46 -3.53 7.16
N VAL A 158 -8.31 -3.35 6.51
CA VAL A 158 -8.13 -3.62 5.07
C VAL A 158 -8.40 -5.10 4.77
N ASN A 159 -7.92 -6.03 5.60
CA ASN A 159 -8.22 -7.45 5.46
C ASN A 159 -9.73 -7.72 5.49
N ALA A 160 -10.44 -7.19 6.49
CA ALA A 160 -11.90 -7.37 6.60
C ALA A 160 -12.66 -6.75 5.42
N GLN A 161 -12.20 -5.60 4.92
CA GLN A 161 -12.80 -4.95 3.75
C GLN A 161 -12.57 -5.77 2.47
N ILE A 162 -11.37 -6.33 2.27
CA ILE A 162 -11.06 -7.21 1.13
C ILE A 162 -11.97 -8.45 1.13
N GLU A 163 -12.25 -9.03 2.30
CA GLU A 163 -13.19 -10.15 2.44
C GLU A 163 -14.62 -9.74 2.05
N SER A 164 -15.10 -8.62 2.55
CA SER A 164 -16.42 -8.08 2.21
C SER A 164 -16.57 -7.75 0.72
N GLU A 165 -15.52 -7.21 0.09
CA GLU A 165 -15.50 -6.95 -1.36
C GLU A 165 -15.59 -8.26 -2.17
N ALA A 166 -14.87 -9.30 -1.76
CA ALA A 166 -14.94 -10.60 -2.40
C ALA A 166 -16.35 -11.20 -2.32
N ASP A 167 -17.03 -11.07 -1.18
CA ASP A 167 -18.41 -11.52 -1.01
C ASP A 167 -19.39 -10.74 -1.90
N SER A 168 -19.22 -9.42 -2.01
CA SER A 168 -20.00 -8.56 -2.90
C SER A 168 -19.81 -8.94 -4.37
N ILE A 169 -18.57 -9.13 -4.81
CA ILE A 169 -18.24 -9.59 -6.17
C ILE A 169 -18.90 -10.94 -6.48
N ASN A 170 -18.87 -11.89 -5.54
CA ASN A 170 -19.49 -13.20 -5.71
C ASN A 170 -21.02 -13.11 -5.82
N SER A 171 -21.65 -12.28 -5.02
CA SER A 171 -23.11 -12.06 -5.05
C SER A 171 -23.55 -11.47 -6.39
N ILE A 172 -22.81 -10.46 -6.89
CA ILE A 172 -23.07 -9.85 -8.20
C ILE A 172 -22.83 -10.89 -9.32
N ALA A 173 -21.74 -11.67 -9.25
CA ALA A 173 -21.44 -12.71 -10.25
C ALA A 173 -22.54 -13.78 -10.33
N GLN A 174 -23.06 -14.21 -9.19
CA GLN A 174 -24.19 -15.14 -9.14
C GLN A 174 -25.46 -14.56 -9.78
N SER A 175 -25.76 -13.29 -9.48
CA SER A 175 -26.91 -12.58 -10.04
C SER A 175 -26.77 -12.39 -11.55
N LEU A 176 -25.58 -12.08 -12.05
CA LEU A 176 -25.27 -11.96 -13.47
C LEU A 176 -25.45 -13.29 -14.22
N ALA A 177 -24.97 -14.39 -13.65
CA ALA A 177 -25.14 -15.72 -14.24
C ALA A 177 -26.63 -16.10 -14.37
N LYS A 178 -27.43 -15.78 -13.35
CA LYS A 178 -28.87 -15.97 -13.36
C LYS A 178 -29.57 -15.11 -14.41
N LEU A 179 -29.22 -13.81 -14.49
CA LEU A 179 -29.78 -12.93 -15.52
C LEU A 179 -29.40 -13.36 -16.94
N ASN A 180 -28.17 -13.81 -17.17
CA ASN A 180 -27.78 -14.40 -18.44
C ASN A 180 -28.70 -15.58 -18.83
N GLN A 181 -29.01 -16.46 -17.87
CA GLN A 181 -29.95 -17.58 -18.12
C GLN A 181 -31.36 -17.09 -18.50
N GLU A 182 -31.88 -16.09 -17.79
CA GLU A 182 -33.19 -15.51 -18.05
C GLU A 182 -33.25 -14.80 -19.41
N ILE A 183 -32.19 -14.04 -19.76
CA ILE A 183 -32.06 -13.34 -21.05
C ILE A 183 -32.02 -14.33 -22.21
N VAL A 184 -31.16 -15.35 -22.17
CA VAL A 184 -31.06 -16.39 -23.21
C VAL A 184 -32.39 -17.10 -23.37
N GLY A 185 -33.07 -17.45 -22.25
CA GLY A 185 -34.37 -18.07 -22.26
C GLY A 185 -35.49 -17.18 -22.83
N ALA A 186 -35.48 -15.86 -22.52
CA ALA A 186 -36.47 -14.92 -23.05
C ALA A 186 -36.26 -14.64 -24.54
N GLN A 187 -35.03 -14.45 -24.97
CA GLN A 187 -34.67 -14.21 -26.37
C GLN A 187 -34.96 -15.44 -27.24
N GLY A 188 -34.65 -16.65 -26.74
CA GLY A 188 -34.93 -17.89 -27.44
C GLY A 188 -36.42 -18.17 -27.64
N ARG A 189 -37.30 -17.69 -26.74
CA ARG A 189 -38.76 -17.84 -26.85
C ARG A 189 -39.43 -16.82 -27.76
N SER A 190 -38.98 -15.57 -27.69
CA SER A 190 -39.64 -14.42 -28.35
C SER A 190 -38.96 -14.00 -29.67
N GLY A 191 -37.68 -14.32 -29.85
CA GLY A 191 -36.83 -13.76 -30.89
C GLY A 191 -36.59 -12.25 -30.73
N GLN A 192 -37.02 -11.67 -29.61
CA GLN A 192 -36.93 -10.22 -29.32
C GLN A 192 -36.04 -9.97 -28.09
N PRO A 193 -35.31 -8.85 -28.05
CA PRO A 193 -34.46 -8.52 -26.90
C PRO A 193 -35.30 -8.19 -25.65
N PRO A 194 -35.03 -8.82 -24.49
CA PRO A 194 -35.71 -8.53 -23.24
C PRO A 194 -35.06 -7.28 -22.55
N ASN A 195 -35.43 -6.09 -23.05
CA ASN A 195 -34.75 -4.82 -22.72
C ASN A 195 -34.57 -4.59 -21.21
N ASP A 196 -35.58 -4.82 -20.38
CA ASP A 196 -35.53 -4.59 -18.95
C ASP A 196 -34.56 -5.55 -18.23
N LEU A 197 -34.42 -6.79 -18.69
CA LEU A 197 -33.42 -7.73 -18.18
C LEU A 197 -32.01 -7.34 -18.61
N LEU A 198 -31.89 -6.79 -19.83
CA LEU A 198 -30.60 -6.27 -20.31
C LEU A 198 -30.17 -5.05 -19.48
N ASP A 199 -31.08 -4.14 -19.13
CA ASP A 199 -30.79 -2.99 -18.26
C ASP A 199 -30.41 -3.45 -16.84
N GLN A 200 -31.10 -4.43 -16.28
CA GLN A 200 -30.74 -5.02 -14.99
C GLN A 200 -29.33 -5.64 -14.99
N ARG A 201 -28.99 -6.34 -16.07
CA ARG A 201 -27.65 -6.93 -16.23
C ARG A 201 -26.58 -5.87 -16.31
N ASP A 202 -26.79 -4.85 -17.15
CA ASP A 202 -25.82 -3.76 -17.33
C ASP A 202 -25.60 -3.01 -16.03
N ARG A 203 -26.66 -2.73 -15.25
CA ARG A 203 -26.56 -2.15 -13.92
C ARG A 203 -25.71 -2.99 -12.96
N LEU A 204 -25.85 -4.32 -12.94
CA LEU A 204 -25.02 -5.19 -12.10
C LEU A 204 -23.56 -5.21 -12.57
N ILE A 205 -23.29 -5.08 -13.87
CA ILE A 205 -21.93 -4.96 -14.39
C ILE A 205 -21.33 -3.60 -14.01
N ASP A 206 -22.10 -2.52 -14.05
CA ASP A 206 -21.70 -1.20 -13.63
C ASP A 206 -21.40 -1.17 -12.11
N GLU A 207 -22.23 -1.84 -11.30
CA GLU A 207 -21.99 -2.05 -9.88
C GLU A 207 -20.70 -2.86 -9.64
N LEU A 208 -20.49 -3.96 -10.39
CA LEU A 208 -19.26 -4.75 -10.31
C LEU A 208 -18.01 -3.92 -10.64
N ALA A 209 -18.13 -2.99 -11.59
CA ALA A 209 -17.03 -2.08 -11.96
C ALA A 209 -16.62 -1.13 -10.82
N THR A 210 -17.49 -0.87 -9.85
CA THR A 210 -17.12 -0.10 -8.65
C THR A 210 -16.26 -0.91 -7.68
N HIS A 211 -16.38 -2.24 -7.70
CA HIS A 211 -15.63 -3.16 -6.83
C HIS A 211 -14.29 -3.59 -7.43
N VAL A 212 -14.25 -3.84 -8.74
CA VAL A 212 -13.06 -4.36 -9.45
C VAL A 212 -13.08 -3.96 -10.91
N ASN A 213 -11.94 -3.94 -11.58
CA ASN A 213 -11.90 -3.74 -13.03
C ASN A 213 -12.55 -4.92 -13.77
N VAL A 214 -13.47 -4.61 -14.69
CA VAL A 214 -14.27 -5.59 -15.45
C VAL A 214 -14.02 -5.46 -16.94
N ASN A 215 -14.00 -6.60 -17.62
CA ASN A 215 -14.03 -6.68 -19.07
C ASN A 215 -15.21 -7.57 -19.49
N VAL A 216 -16.03 -7.09 -20.42
CA VAL A 216 -17.27 -7.74 -20.84
C VAL A 216 -17.17 -8.17 -22.30
N VAL A 217 -17.55 -9.42 -22.58
CA VAL A 217 -17.57 -9.98 -23.94
C VAL A 217 -18.96 -10.56 -24.22
N ALA A 218 -19.66 -9.99 -25.21
CA ALA A 218 -20.97 -10.45 -25.61
C ALA A 218 -20.90 -11.82 -26.35
N GLN A 219 -21.90 -12.68 -26.14
CA GLN A 219 -22.09 -13.94 -26.85
C GLN A 219 -23.25 -13.83 -27.87
N ASN A 220 -23.24 -14.70 -28.86
CA ASN A 220 -24.26 -14.68 -29.92
C ASN A 220 -25.66 -15.07 -29.43
N ASP A 221 -25.78 -15.74 -28.29
CA ASP A 221 -27.04 -16.16 -27.66
C ASP A 221 -27.67 -15.08 -26.75
N GLY A 222 -27.03 -13.90 -26.64
CA GLY A 222 -27.47 -12.80 -25.81
C GLY A 222 -26.86 -12.79 -24.40
N ALA A 223 -26.13 -13.82 -23.99
CA ALA A 223 -25.37 -13.82 -22.75
C ALA A 223 -24.16 -12.89 -22.85
N GLN A 224 -23.63 -12.47 -21.70
CA GLN A 224 -22.34 -11.77 -21.59
C GLN A 224 -21.40 -12.54 -20.67
N ASN A 225 -20.16 -12.68 -21.10
CA ASN A 225 -19.08 -13.16 -20.26
C ASN A 225 -18.42 -11.97 -19.58
N VAL A 226 -18.15 -12.11 -18.29
CA VAL A 226 -17.51 -11.07 -17.48
C VAL A 226 -16.18 -11.59 -16.94
N PHE A 227 -15.13 -10.84 -17.20
CA PHE A 227 -13.77 -11.15 -16.76
C PHE A 227 -13.29 -10.06 -15.80
N ILE A 228 -12.50 -10.45 -14.80
CA ILE A 228 -11.88 -9.55 -13.82
C ILE A 228 -10.36 -9.67 -13.84
N GLY A 229 -9.66 -8.66 -13.33
CA GLY A 229 -8.20 -8.64 -13.25
C GLY A 229 -7.55 -8.90 -14.62
N ASN A 230 -6.59 -9.80 -14.68
CA ASN A 230 -5.84 -10.15 -15.89
C ASN A 230 -6.58 -11.18 -16.78
N GLY A 231 -7.92 -11.16 -16.81
CA GLY A 231 -8.71 -12.06 -17.64
C GLY A 231 -9.25 -13.30 -16.90
N GLN A 232 -9.42 -13.24 -15.60
CA GLN A 232 -10.06 -14.31 -14.82
C GLN A 232 -11.57 -14.36 -15.14
N PRO A 233 -12.10 -15.50 -15.58
CA PRO A 233 -13.48 -15.64 -16.04
C PRO A 233 -14.46 -15.68 -14.86
N LEU A 234 -14.95 -14.53 -14.41
CA LEU A 234 -15.88 -14.44 -13.29
C LEU A 234 -17.26 -14.98 -13.63
N VAL A 235 -17.79 -14.63 -14.81
CA VAL A 235 -19.06 -15.17 -15.33
C VAL A 235 -18.84 -15.64 -16.75
N VAL A 236 -19.23 -16.89 -17.05
CA VAL A 236 -19.19 -17.47 -18.41
C VAL A 236 -20.54 -18.10 -18.71
N GLY A 237 -21.28 -17.46 -19.61
CA GLY A 237 -22.66 -17.87 -19.91
C GLY A 237 -23.52 -17.86 -18.64
N GLN A 238 -23.97 -19.03 -18.22
CA GLN A 238 -24.85 -19.24 -17.05
C GLN A 238 -24.11 -19.72 -15.81
N THR A 239 -22.78 -19.78 -15.85
CA THR A 239 -21.94 -20.24 -14.74
C THR A 239 -21.07 -19.09 -14.21
N PHE A 240 -20.70 -19.16 -12.95
CA PHE A 240 -19.81 -18.18 -12.33
C PHE A 240 -18.69 -18.85 -11.55
N GLY A 241 -17.53 -18.19 -11.52
CA GLY A 241 -16.39 -18.51 -10.65
C GLY A 241 -16.51 -17.78 -9.31
N GLN A 242 -15.71 -18.19 -8.34
CA GLN A 242 -15.71 -17.59 -7.01
C GLN A 242 -14.37 -16.94 -6.72
N VAL A 243 -14.42 -15.69 -6.25
CA VAL A 243 -13.30 -15.01 -5.59
C VAL A 243 -13.40 -15.31 -4.10
N VAL A 244 -12.37 -15.95 -3.53
CA VAL A 244 -12.37 -16.35 -2.13
C VAL A 244 -11.22 -15.70 -1.39
N ALA A 245 -11.49 -15.18 -0.20
CA ALA A 245 -10.46 -14.77 0.72
C ALA A 245 -9.71 -16.01 1.24
N SER A 246 -8.40 -15.95 1.24
CA SER A 246 -7.51 -16.98 1.78
C SER A 246 -6.36 -16.33 2.53
N GLN A 247 -5.62 -17.14 3.30
CA GLN A 247 -4.45 -16.66 4.00
C GLN A 247 -3.23 -16.59 3.06
N ASP A 248 -2.38 -15.59 3.25
CA ASP A 248 -1.10 -15.50 2.55
C ASP A 248 -0.19 -16.70 2.92
N VAL A 249 0.55 -17.19 1.96
CA VAL A 249 1.41 -18.38 2.13
C VAL A 249 2.58 -18.17 3.11
N TYR A 250 2.92 -16.93 3.45
CA TYR A 250 3.93 -16.58 4.44
C TYR A 250 3.29 -16.04 5.72
N ASP A 251 2.30 -15.15 5.59
CA ASP A 251 1.68 -14.46 6.72
C ASP A 251 0.20 -14.85 6.86
N PRO A 252 -0.14 -15.79 7.74
CA PRO A 252 -1.53 -16.23 7.90
C PRO A 252 -2.46 -15.15 8.44
N THR A 253 -1.92 -14.02 8.92
CA THR A 253 -2.73 -12.85 9.35
C THR A 253 -3.08 -11.92 8.19
N ARG A 254 -2.51 -12.14 7.01
CA ARG A 254 -2.72 -11.33 5.80
C ARG A 254 -3.73 -12.01 4.88
N THR A 255 -4.82 -11.32 4.58
CA THR A 255 -5.81 -11.78 3.60
C THR A 255 -5.31 -11.55 2.18
N VAL A 256 -5.32 -12.60 1.37
CA VAL A 256 -5.10 -12.61 -0.07
C VAL A 256 -6.34 -13.13 -0.77
N LEU A 257 -6.46 -12.89 -2.07
CA LEU A 257 -7.60 -13.33 -2.87
C LEU A 257 -7.19 -14.42 -3.84
N ALA A 258 -7.96 -15.48 -3.84
CA ALA A 258 -7.79 -16.58 -4.76
C ALA A 258 -9.04 -16.77 -5.62
N PHE A 259 -8.83 -17.12 -6.88
CA PHE A 259 -9.90 -17.55 -7.78
C PHE A 259 -10.08 -19.05 -7.65
N ARG A 260 -11.27 -19.45 -7.22
CA ARG A 260 -11.62 -20.87 -7.03
C ARG A 260 -12.37 -21.38 -8.25
N THR A 261 -11.82 -22.43 -8.85
CA THR A 261 -12.50 -23.27 -9.83
C THR A 261 -12.88 -24.61 -9.18
N ALA A 262 -13.59 -25.48 -9.91
CA ALA A 262 -13.96 -26.80 -9.40
C ALA A 262 -12.76 -27.68 -8.99
N SER A 263 -11.58 -27.43 -9.56
CA SER A 263 -10.38 -28.28 -9.40
C SER A 263 -9.17 -27.58 -8.81
N SER A 264 -9.17 -26.23 -8.71
CA SER A 264 -8.00 -25.47 -8.29
C SER A 264 -8.36 -24.15 -7.61
N SER A 265 -7.42 -23.63 -6.81
CA SER A 265 -7.46 -22.30 -6.23
C SER A 265 -6.15 -21.59 -6.59
N ILE A 266 -6.25 -20.45 -7.25
CA ILE A 266 -5.10 -19.71 -7.77
C ILE A 266 -5.10 -18.31 -7.12
N ASP A 267 -3.98 -17.90 -6.52
CA ASP A 267 -3.82 -16.54 -6.01
C ASP A 267 -3.89 -15.53 -7.16
N ILE A 268 -4.86 -14.63 -7.08
CA ILE A 268 -5.09 -13.56 -8.05
C ILE A 268 -4.86 -12.16 -7.48
N THR A 269 -4.42 -12.05 -6.24
CA THR A 269 -4.27 -10.77 -5.51
C THR A 269 -3.51 -9.73 -6.32
N LYS A 270 -2.39 -10.14 -6.94
CA LYS A 270 -1.55 -9.26 -7.77
C LYS A 270 -2.13 -8.96 -9.16
N SER A 271 -3.13 -9.72 -9.57
CA SER A 271 -3.79 -9.57 -10.89
C SER A 271 -5.02 -8.67 -10.81
N LEU A 272 -5.52 -8.39 -9.60
CA LEU A 272 -6.69 -7.55 -9.39
C LEU A 272 -6.28 -6.07 -9.35
N SER A 273 -7.05 -5.25 -10.05
CA SER A 273 -6.90 -3.79 -10.10
C SER A 273 -8.27 -3.16 -10.33
N GLY A 274 -8.33 -1.85 -10.20
CA GLY A 274 -9.58 -1.11 -10.36
C GLY A 274 -10.54 -1.30 -9.18
N GLY A 275 -11.53 -0.44 -9.11
CA GLY A 275 -12.55 -0.46 -8.07
C GLY A 275 -12.02 -0.28 -6.66
N THR A 276 -12.90 -0.40 -5.70
CA THR A 276 -12.58 -0.33 -4.26
C THR A 276 -11.53 -1.35 -3.86
N LEU A 277 -11.64 -2.57 -4.39
CA LEU A 277 -10.72 -3.66 -4.09
C LEU A 277 -9.28 -3.35 -4.57
N GLY A 278 -9.13 -2.87 -5.82
CA GLY A 278 -7.83 -2.44 -6.33
C GLY A 278 -7.23 -1.30 -5.52
N GLY A 279 -8.04 -0.34 -5.08
CA GLY A 279 -7.61 0.76 -4.21
C GLY A 279 -7.10 0.28 -2.84
N MET A 280 -7.75 -0.70 -2.22
CA MET A 280 -7.32 -1.30 -0.95
C MET A 280 -6.01 -2.08 -1.09
N LEU A 281 -5.89 -2.91 -2.14
CA LEU A 281 -4.67 -3.67 -2.42
C LEU A 281 -3.49 -2.74 -2.69
N GLN A 282 -3.71 -1.67 -3.46
CA GLN A 282 -2.70 -0.65 -3.72
C GLN A 282 -2.32 0.11 -2.45
N PHE A 283 -3.28 0.54 -1.62
CA PHE A 283 -3.01 1.19 -0.35
C PHE A 283 -2.12 0.33 0.56
N ARG A 284 -2.40 -0.96 0.65
CA ARG A 284 -1.63 -1.91 1.46
C ARG A 284 -0.18 -2.00 0.99
N THR A 285 0.05 -2.13 -0.32
CA THR A 285 1.40 -2.32 -0.88
C THR A 285 2.20 -1.03 -0.99
N ASP A 286 1.57 0.08 -1.36
CA ASP A 286 2.27 1.32 -1.70
C ASP A 286 2.42 2.26 -0.52
N MET A 287 1.58 2.14 0.51
CA MET A 287 1.59 3.03 1.67
C MET A 287 1.69 2.31 3.00
N LEU A 288 0.81 1.35 3.32
CA LEU A 288 0.71 0.78 4.66
C LEU A 288 1.93 -0.06 5.03
N ASP A 289 2.32 -1.02 4.18
CA ASP A 289 3.50 -1.86 4.40
C ASP A 289 4.79 -1.02 4.44
N PRO A 290 5.06 -0.10 3.48
CA PRO A 290 6.20 0.80 3.55
C PRO A 290 6.22 1.71 4.79
N ALA A 291 5.05 2.21 5.24
CA ALA A 291 4.97 3.05 6.44
C ALA A 291 5.34 2.27 7.71
N ARG A 292 4.86 1.03 7.84
CA ARG A 292 5.22 0.15 8.96
C ARG A 292 6.71 -0.18 8.96
N ASN A 293 7.26 -0.52 7.81
CA ASN A 293 8.67 -0.85 7.66
C ASN A 293 9.57 0.38 7.93
N ALA A 294 9.18 1.57 7.47
CA ALA A 294 9.90 2.82 7.74
C ALA A 294 9.89 3.17 9.24
N LEU A 295 8.74 3.05 9.91
CA LEU A 295 8.65 3.26 11.36
C LEU A 295 9.50 2.23 12.13
N GLY A 296 9.51 0.97 11.69
CA GLY A 296 10.36 -0.08 12.25
C GLY A 296 11.85 0.19 12.05
N ARG A 297 12.26 0.66 10.88
CA ARG A 297 13.65 1.06 10.60
C ARG A 297 14.09 2.23 11.48
N LEU A 298 13.24 3.25 11.63
CA LEU A 298 13.51 4.37 12.53
C LEU A 298 13.68 3.91 13.98
N SER A 299 12.84 3.00 14.45
CA SER A 299 12.92 2.43 15.80
C SER A 299 14.21 1.63 16.02
N ALA A 300 14.56 0.75 15.07
CA ALA A 300 15.79 -0.04 15.12
C ALA A 300 17.03 0.87 15.11
N GLY A 301 17.07 1.84 14.19
CA GLY A 301 18.17 2.78 14.06
C GLY A 301 18.34 3.67 15.30
N LEU A 302 17.24 4.20 15.85
CA LEU A 302 17.28 4.98 17.10
C LEU A 302 17.85 4.14 18.25
N ALA A 303 17.35 2.93 18.44
CA ALA A 303 17.79 2.08 19.54
C ALA A 303 19.27 1.70 19.39
N GLU A 304 19.71 1.33 18.21
CA GLU A 304 21.09 0.92 17.96
C GLU A 304 22.07 2.08 18.22
N VAL A 305 21.81 3.24 17.64
CA VAL A 305 22.71 4.40 17.74
C VAL A 305 22.78 4.93 19.19
N VAL A 306 21.64 4.95 19.91
CA VAL A 306 21.63 5.33 21.33
C VAL A 306 22.36 4.29 22.18
N ASN A 307 22.15 2.99 21.92
CA ASN A 307 22.82 1.91 22.65
C ASN A 307 24.33 1.96 22.45
N GLU A 308 24.81 2.11 21.23
CA GLU A 308 26.23 2.17 20.89
C GLU A 308 26.92 3.31 21.66
N GLN A 309 26.31 4.50 21.63
CA GLN A 309 26.89 5.64 22.36
C GLN A 309 26.74 5.49 23.88
N HIS A 310 25.61 4.94 24.36
CA HIS A 310 25.41 4.73 25.80
C HIS A 310 26.39 3.69 26.36
N ASN A 311 26.67 2.61 25.62
CA ASN A 311 27.65 1.57 25.95
C ASN A 311 29.08 2.12 26.01
N SER A 312 29.37 3.19 25.25
CA SER A 312 30.69 3.86 25.26
C SER A 312 30.89 4.83 26.45
N GLY A 313 29.85 5.02 27.26
CA GLY A 313 29.87 5.88 28.43
C GLY A 313 30.06 5.16 29.77
N MET A 314 30.02 5.94 30.85
CA MET A 314 30.08 5.47 32.24
C MET A 314 28.94 6.10 33.04
N ASP A 315 28.31 5.30 33.92
CA ASP A 315 27.21 5.67 34.79
C ASP A 315 27.71 6.33 36.11
N LEU A 316 26.78 6.79 36.97
CA LEU A 316 27.13 7.37 38.28
C LEU A 316 27.71 6.35 39.26
N ASN A 317 27.55 5.05 39.01
CA ASN A 317 28.10 3.97 39.83
C ASN A 317 29.51 3.56 39.38
N GLY A 318 30.08 4.24 38.38
CA GLY A 318 31.36 3.91 37.78
C GLY A 318 31.38 2.67 36.90
N ARG A 319 30.20 2.21 36.40
CA ARG A 319 30.08 1.10 35.50
C ARG A 319 29.96 1.59 34.05
N LEU A 320 30.43 0.80 33.10
CA LEU A 320 30.16 1.05 31.68
C LEU A 320 28.65 0.99 31.45
N GLY A 321 28.14 1.81 30.52
CA GLY A 321 26.76 1.78 30.09
C GLY A 321 26.39 0.41 29.51
N GLY A 322 25.11 0.05 29.64
CA GLY A 322 24.48 -1.06 28.93
C GLY A 322 23.56 -0.53 27.85
N ASP A 323 22.81 -1.43 27.20
CA ASP A 323 21.81 -1.02 26.24
C ASP A 323 20.73 -0.16 26.87
N PHE A 324 20.43 0.99 26.26
CA PHE A 324 19.40 1.92 26.72
C PHE A 324 18.00 1.45 26.27
N PHE A 325 17.91 0.94 25.03
CA PHE A 325 16.69 0.38 24.46
C PHE A 325 16.87 -1.08 24.05
N SER A 326 15.83 -1.89 24.22
CA SER A 326 15.68 -3.12 23.44
C SER A 326 14.91 -2.87 22.17
N THR A 327 15.07 -3.74 21.19
CA THR A 327 14.24 -3.79 19.97
C THR A 327 13.65 -5.16 19.79
N GLY A 328 12.52 -5.26 19.08
CA GLY A 328 11.95 -6.56 18.70
C GLY A 328 12.88 -7.33 17.74
N SER A 329 12.72 -8.64 17.68
CA SER A 329 13.49 -9.51 16.77
C SER A 329 13.12 -9.28 15.30
N VAL A 330 13.97 -9.78 14.39
CA VAL A 330 13.61 -9.89 12.97
C VAL A 330 12.54 -10.95 12.81
N ARG A 331 11.48 -10.64 12.06
CA ARG A 331 10.43 -11.60 11.76
C ARG A 331 10.83 -12.45 10.55
N VAL A 332 10.78 -13.77 10.72
CA VAL A 332 10.97 -14.75 9.65
C VAL A 332 9.72 -15.61 9.54
N GLN A 333 9.21 -15.75 8.33
CA GLN A 333 7.99 -16.49 8.02
C GLN A 333 8.29 -17.54 6.95
N SER A 334 8.03 -18.81 7.26
CA SER A 334 8.19 -19.90 6.31
C SER A 334 7.01 -19.95 5.34
N ASN A 335 7.26 -20.28 4.08
CA ASN A 335 6.18 -20.55 3.13
C ASN A 335 5.42 -21.83 3.55
N SER A 336 4.09 -21.78 3.51
CA SER A 336 3.24 -22.93 3.86
C SER A 336 3.41 -24.15 2.93
N GLY A 337 3.99 -23.95 1.75
CA GLY A 337 4.33 -25.01 0.78
C GLY A 337 5.76 -25.56 0.93
N ASN A 338 6.52 -25.15 1.96
CA ASN A 338 7.84 -25.70 2.22
C ASN A 338 7.74 -27.19 2.55
N THR A 339 8.67 -27.98 2.00
CA THR A 339 8.75 -29.43 2.24
C THR A 339 9.78 -29.81 3.29
N GLY A 340 10.76 -28.92 3.54
CA GLY A 340 11.72 -29.07 4.62
C GLY A 340 11.17 -28.64 5.97
N THR A 341 11.83 -29.10 7.04
CA THR A 341 11.52 -28.73 8.44
C THR A 341 12.46 -27.65 8.98
N GLY A 342 13.41 -27.18 8.16
CA GLY A 342 14.41 -26.18 8.53
C GLY A 342 13.80 -24.78 8.73
N SER A 343 14.55 -23.94 9.40
CA SER A 343 14.19 -22.54 9.67
C SER A 343 15.39 -21.62 9.42
N LEU A 344 15.14 -20.31 9.41
CA LEU A 344 16.21 -19.31 9.40
C LEU A 344 16.24 -18.59 10.76
N SER A 345 17.44 -18.35 11.28
CA SER A 345 17.68 -17.42 12.39
C SER A 345 18.26 -16.14 11.80
N VAL A 346 17.57 -15.02 12.02
CA VAL A 346 17.98 -13.73 11.45
C VAL A 346 18.10 -12.70 12.55
N GLN A 347 19.22 -11.97 12.54
CA GLN A 347 19.51 -10.92 13.53
C GLN A 347 19.99 -9.66 12.82
N ARG A 348 19.62 -8.49 13.33
CA ARG A 348 20.23 -7.21 12.91
C ARG A 348 21.67 -7.18 13.41
N ILE A 349 22.54 -6.60 12.61
CA ILE A 349 23.97 -6.49 12.95
C ILE A 349 24.18 -5.18 13.70
N ASN A 350 24.76 -5.25 14.89
CA ASN A 350 25.11 -4.06 15.65
C ASN A 350 26.15 -3.23 14.89
N GLY A 351 25.96 -1.91 14.84
CA GLY A 351 26.79 -0.99 14.07
C GLY A 351 26.40 -0.88 12.58
N ALA A 352 25.35 -1.59 12.15
CA ALA A 352 24.89 -1.59 10.76
C ALA A 352 23.47 -1.00 10.56
N ALA A 353 22.98 -0.18 11.51
CA ALA A 353 21.69 0.49 11.39
C ALA A 353 21.57 1.32 10.10
N GLY A 354 22.68 1.88 9.66
CA GLY A 354 22.77 2.63 8.41
C GLY A 354 22.46 1.82 7.15
N ASP A 355 22.72 0.52 7.17
CA ASP A 355 22.51 -0.38 6.03
C ASP A 355 21.09 -0.96 5.97
N LEU A 356 20.32 -0.87 7.06
CA LEU A 356 18.94 -1.33 7.08
C LEU A 356 18.07 -0.56 6.09
N THR A 357 17.33 -1.30 5.28
CA THR A 357 16.37 -0.74 4.33
C THR A 357 14.93 -0.90 4.83
N THR A 358 13.97 -0.33 4.11
CA THR A 358 12.53 -0.53 4.35
C THR A 358 11.96 -1.74 3.60
N ALA A 359 12.80 -2.53 2.91
CA ALA A 359 12.36 -3.69 2.14
C ALA A 359 12.12 -4.91 3.03
N ASP A 360 11.13 -5.71 2.64
CA ASP A 360 11.04 -7.12 3.03
C ASP A 360 11.80 -7.98 2.01
N TYR A 361 12.23 -9.17 2.41
CA TYR A 361 13.08 -10.02 1.57
C TYR A 361 12.52 -11.43 1.44
N LEU A 362 12.67 -11.98 0.24
CA LEU A 362 12.36 -13.37 -0.06
C LEU A 362 13.67 -14.14 -0.20
N MET A 363 13.90 -15.11 0.67
CA MET A 363 15.03 -16.03 0.61
C MET A 363 14.57 -17.38 0.07
N VAL A 364 15.27 -17.90 -0.94
CA VAL A 364 14.90 -19.12 -1.67
C VAL A 364 16.09 -20.08 -1.72
N ASN A 365 15.83 -21.35 -1.39
CA ASN A 365 16.77 -22.45 -1.56
C ASN A 365 16.56 -23.10 -2.93
N THR A 366 17.57 -23.11 -3.78
CA THR A 366 17.55 -23.84 -5.06
C THR A 366 18.69 -24.85 -5.07
N ALA A 367 18.40 -26.11 -4.80
CA ALA A 367 19.38 -27.20 -4.76
C ALA A 367 20.60 -26.94 -3.85
N GLY A 368 20.34 -26.31 -2.67
CA GLY A 368 21.39 -25.96 -1.71
C GLY A 368 21.98 -24.56 -1.91
N ASN A 369 21.70 -23.91 -3.04
CA ASN A 369 22.12 -22.54 -3.29
C ASN A 369 21.04 -21.55 -2.81
N TRP A 370 21.44 -20.62 -1.97
CA TRP A 370 20.55 -19.60 -1.42
C TRP A 370 20.62 -18.32 -2.23
N SER A 371 19.45 -17.75 -2.50
CA SER A 371 19.32 -16.43 -3.12
C SER A 371 18.40 -15.56 -2.30
N LEU A 372 18.76 -14.27 -2.17
CA LEU A 372 17.98 -13.25 -1.50
C LEU A 372 17.47 -12.24 -2.53
N ARG A 373 16.19 -11.87 -2.43
CA ARG A 373 15.57 -10.87 -3.30
C ARG A 373 14.70 -9.95 -2.48
N ARG A 374 14.57 -8.70 -2.89
CA ARG A 374 13.54 -7.81 -2.34
C ARG A 374 12.15 -8.35 -2.70
N ALA A 375 11.24 -8.37 -1.74
CA ALA A 375 9.90 -8.95 -1.93
C ALA A 375 8.99 -8.08 -2.82
N ASP A 376 9.20 -6.76 -2.82
CA ASP A 376 8.46 -5.76 -3.58
C ASP A 376 8.86 -5.72 -5.06
N THR A 377 10.16 -5.62 -5.33
CA THR A 377 10.72 -5.42 -6.68
C THR A 377 11.24 -6.70 -7.33
N GLY A 378 11.48 -7.75 -6.54
CA GLY A 378 12.13 -8.98 -7.01
C GLY A 378 13.64 -8.82 -7.32
N VAL A 379 14.21 -7.65 -7.08
CA VAL A 379 15.63 -7.37 -7.33
C VAL A 379 16.49 -8.23 -6.42
N ALA A 380 17.51 -8.88 -7.00
CA ALA A 380 18.45 -9.71 -6.25
C ALA A 380 19.30 -8.85 -5.32
N VAL A 381 19.51 -9.34 -4.10
CA VAL A 381 20.37 -8.71 -3.09
C VAL A 381 21.61 -9.58 -2.90
N PRO A 382 22.80 -9.02 -3.08
CA PRO A 382 24.04 -9.78 -2.87
C PRO A 382 24.19 -10.15 -1.39
N MET A 383 24.68 -11.37 -1.15
CA MET A 383 24.99 -11.86 0.19
C MET A 383 26.46 -12.24 0.25
N THR A 384 27.10 -12.02 1.39
CA THR A 384 28.43 -12.57 1.72
C THR A 384 28.26 -13.64 2.79
N GLY A 385 29.25 -14.53 2.97
CA GLY A 385 29.21 -15.65 3.92
C GLY A 385 28.63 -16.94 3.35
N THR A 386 28.54 -17.96 4.18
CA THR A 386 28.11 -19.34 3.81
C THR A 386 26.76 -19.74 4.44
N GLY A 387 26.16 -18.89 5.30
CA GLY A 387 24.90 -19.14 5.97
C GLY A 387 24.99 -20.08 7.17
N THR A 388 26.18 -20.42 7.64
CA THR A 388 26.37 -21.18 8.87
C THR A 388 26.39 -20.28 10.10
N ALA A 389 26.28 -20.85 11.30
CA ALA A 389 26.36 -20.07 12.54
C ALA A 389 27.74 -19.39 12.73
N ALA A 390 28.82 -19.99 12.20
CA ALA A 390 30.16 -19.41 12.25
C ALA A 390 30.41 -18.35 11.16
N ASP A 391 29.70 -18.44 10.03
CA ASP A 391 29.83 -17.56 8.87
C ASP A 391 28.42 -17.34 8.26
N PRO A 392 27.56 -16.52 8.92
CA PRO A 392 26.21 -16.26 8.44
C PRO A 392 26.21 -15.50 7.11
N PHE A 393 25.13 -15.60 6.35
CA PHE A 393 24.93 -14.69 5.22
C PHE A 393 24.67 -13.27 5.73
N ILE A 394 25.39 -12.30 5.18
CA ILE A 394 25.28 -10.89 5.50
C ILE A 394 24.68 -10.15 4.31
N ALA A 395 23.63 -9.36 4.55
CA ALA A 395 23.00 -8.49 3.57
C ALA A 395 22.26 -7.34 4.26
N ASP A 396 22.29 -6.14 3.70
CA ASP A 396 21.47 -4.97 4.08
C ASP A 396 21.31 -4.77 5.62
N GLY A 397 22.41 -4.96 6.41
CA GLY A 397 22.43 -4.73 7.85
C GLY A 397 21.87 -5.87 8.72
N PHE A 398 21.67 -7.07 8.17
CA PHE A 398 21.26 -8.25 8.95
C PHE A 398 22.03 -9.52 8.56
N ALA A 399 22.16 -10.42 9.52
CA ALA A 399 22.82 -11.71 9.40
C ALA A 399 21.80 -12.85 9.40
N ILE A 400 21.94 -13.80 8.46
CA ILE A 400 21.05 -14.94 8.28
C ILE A 400 21.81 -16.23 8.52
N THR A 401 21.37 -17.02 9.48
CA THR A 401 21.85 -18.39 9.69
C THR A 401 20.80 -19.38 9.24
N VAL A 402 21.20 -20.33 8.41
CA VAL A 402 20.33 -21.40 7.93
C VAL A 402 20.42 -22.57 8.90
N ASN A 403 19.29 -22.90 9.52
CA ASN A 403 19.22 -24.07 10.41
C ASN A 403 18.99 -25.34 9.59
N ALA A 404 19.41 -26.48 10.14
CA ALA A 404 19.30 -27.78 9.49
C ALA A 404 17.82 -28.14 9.14
N GLY A 405 17.65 -28.98 8.12
CA GLY A 405 16.34 -29.48 7.71
C GLY A 405 15.66 -28.72 6.56
N THR A 406 16.32 -27.73 5.96
CA THR A 406 15.80 -27.05 4.76
C THR A 406 15.92 -27.95 3.53
N ALA A 407 14.89 -27.94 2.67
CA ALA A 407 14.84 -28.67 1.41
C ALA A 407 14.96 -27.73 0.19
N SER A 408 15.29 -28.31 -0.96
CA SER A 408 15.27 -27.55 -2.22
C SER A 408 13.85 -27.10 -2.56
N GLY A 409 13.69 -25.84 -2.89
CA GLY A 409 12.39 -25.19 -3.15
C GLY A 409 11.84 -24.43 -1.94
N ASP A 410 12.39 -24.63 -0.74
CA ASP A 410 11.95 -23.90 0.46
C ASP A 410 12.16 -22.39 0.32
N ARG A 411 11.20 -21.64 0.82
CA ARG A 411 11.13 -20.18 0.73
C ARG A 411 10.80 -19.57 2.08
N PHE A 412 11.43 -18.45 2.37
CA PHE A 412 11.26 -17.73 3.63
C PHE A 412 11.11 -16.23 3.36
N MET A 413 10.12 -15.62 3.98
CA MET A 413 9.96 -14.17 4.01
C MET A 413 10.68 -13.61 5.23
N ILE A 414 11.60 -12.69 5.04
CA ILE A 414 12.36 -12.01 6.09
C ILE A 414 11.89 -10.57 6.15
N LYS A 415 11.45 -10.13 7.33
CA LYS A 415 10.99 -8.76 7.61
C LYS A 415 11.87 -8.14 8.70
N PRO A 416 12.98 -7.47 8.35
CA PRO A 416 14.00 -7.03 9.32
C PRO A 416 13.49 -6.00 10.33
N THR A 417 12.50 -5.20 9.96
CA THR A 417 12.03 -4.05 10.71
C THR A 417 10.63 -4.21 11.32
N ALA A 418 9.86 -5.23 10.88
CA ALA A 418 8.43 -5.36 11.17
C ALA A 418 8.07 -5.37 12.67
N ASP A 419 8.90 -5.96 13.53
CA ASP A 419 8.66 -6.07 14.98
C ASP A 419 9.56 -5.17 15.82
N ALA A 420 10.40 -4.33 15.19
CA ALA A 420 11.32 -3.46 15.91
C ALA A 420 10.62 -2.54 16.91
N VAL A 421 9.48 -1.95 16.51
CA VAL A 421 8.69 -1.04 17.36
C VAL A 421 7.97 -1.79 18.47
N SER A 422 7.30 -2.89 18.16
CA SER A 422 6.49 -3.63 19.15
C SER A 422 7.33 -4.24 20.27
N GLY A 423 8.59 -4.57 19.99
CA GLY A 423 9.54 -5.08 20.98
C GLY A 423 10.40 -4.00 21.66
N MET A 424 10.23 -2.71 21.30
CA MET A 424 11.02 -1.63 21.87
C MET A 424 10.65 -1.38 23.34
N LYS A 425 11.67 -1.33 24.22
CA LYS A 425 11.53 -1.03 25.66
C LYS A 425 12.71 -0.22 26.12
N VAL A 426 12.51 0.66 27.11
CA VAL A 426 13.59 1.30 27.86
C VAL A 426 14.11 0.28 28.87
N LEU A 427 15.39 -0.04 28.82
CA LEU A 427 16.04 -1.04 29.68
C LEU A 427 16.61 -0.43 30.97
N ILE A 428 16.91 0.86 30.96
CA ILE A 428 17.43 1.61 32.12
C ILE A 428 16.28 1.81 33.11
N ALA A 429 16.42 1.22 34.29
CA ALA A 429 15.44 1.32 35.36
C ALA A 429 15.74 2.47 36.34
N ASN A 430 17.02 2.69 36.66
CA ASN A 430 17.45 3.70 37.63
C ASN A 430 18.13 4.89 36.94
N PRO A 431 17.81 6.11 37.33
CA PRO A 431 18.46 7.30 36.79
C PRO A 431 20.00 7.30 36.91
N SER A 432 20.55 6.61 37.94
CA SER A 432 22.02 6.49 38.15
C SER A 432 22.71 5.63 37.08
N GLU A 433 21.96 4.77 36.36
CA GLU A 433 22.49 3.88 35.30
C GLU A 433 22.69 4.59 33.96
N ILE A 434 22.23 5.83 33.81
CA ILE A 434 22.47 6.63 32.60
C ILE A 434 23.95 6.94 32.48
N ALA A 435 24.58 6.49 31.39
CA ALA A 435 26.01 6.64 31.15
C ALA A 435 26.34 8.04 30.57
N ALA A 436 26.36 9.04 31.40
CA ALA A 436 26.60 10.42 30.99
C ALA A 436 28.09 10.81 30.89
N ALA A 437 28.97 10.13 31.64
CA ALA A 437 30.40 10.39 31.68
C ALA A 437 31.17 9.57 30.62
N SER A 438 32.38 9.99 30.27
CA SER A 438 33.34 9.13 29.57
C SER A 438 34.04 8.20 30.57
N PRO A 439 34.30 6.93 30.27
CA PRO A 439 35.00 6.02 31.17
C PRO A 439 36.51 6.33 31.31
N ILE A 440 37.05 7.16 30.43
CA ILE A 440 38.48 7.51 30.37
C ILE A 440 38.69 9.01 30.47
N THR A 441 39.85 9.41 31.03
CA THR A 441 40.30 10.78 31.05
C THR A 441 41.76 10.88 30.61
N SER A 442 42.08 11.93 29.88
CA SER A 442 43.45 12.26 29.43
C SER A 442 44.04 13.40 30.24
N SER A 443 45.34 13.40 30.39
CA SER A 443 46.06 14.51 31.02
C SER A 443 47.47 14.63 30.46
N ALA A 444 47.95 15.86 30.30
CA ALA A 444 49.35 16.14 30.08
C ALA A 444 50.07 16.27 31.43
N SER A 445 51.31 15.81 31.51
CA SER A 445 52.13 16.02 32.74
C SER A 445 52.44 17.51 32.92
N ALA A 446 52.43 17.96 34.17
CA ALA A 446 52.84 19.33 34.50
C ALA A 446 54.34 19.59 34.27
N SER A 447 55.15 18.53 34.12
CA SER A 447 56.58 18.61 33.79
C SER A 447 56.87 18.70 32.29
N ASN A 448 55.85 18.64 31.42
CA ASN A 448 56.03 18.78 29.97
C ASN A 448 56.58 20.17 29.64
N ILE A 449 57.59 20.19 28.76
CA ILE A 449 58.24 21.42 28.29
C ILE A 449 57.88 21.78 26.86
N GLY A 450 57.33 20.86 26.09
CA GLY A 450 56.78 21.08 24.75
C GLY A 450 55.44 21.79 24.79
N SER A 451 54.95 22.20 23.60
CA SER A 451 53.65 22.86 23.43
C SER A 451 52.52 21.90 23.08
N ALA A 452 52.79 20.61 23.13
CA ALA A 452 51.81 19.61 22.72
C ALA A 452 50.67 19.46 23.75
N THR A 453 49.46 19.27 23.21
CA THR A 453 48.23 19.04 23.98
C THR A 453 47.61 17.72 23.56
N ILE A 454 46.91 17.06 24.47
CA ILE A 454 46.19 15.79 24.21
C ILE A 454 44.68 16.03 24.18
N SER A 455 43.98 15.40 23.26
CA SER A 455 42.50 15.40 23.21
C SER A 455 41.90 14.63 24.39
N ALA A 456 40.61 14.87 24.69
CA ALA A 456 39.92 14.24 25.81
C ALA A 456 39.79 12.70 25.70
N GLY A 457 39.97 12.18 24.51
CA GLY A 457 39.85 10.75 24.19
C GLY A 457 38.42 10.28 23.88
N ASP A 458 38.32 9.43 22.85
CA ASP A 458 37.11 8.80 22.41
C ASP A 458 37.19 7.28 22.65
N VAL A 459 36.08 6.68 23.10
CA VAL A 459 35.96 5.23 23.21
C VAL A 459 35.57 4.67 21.82
N LEU A 460 36.35 3.71 21.29
CA LEU A 460 36.11 3.02 20.04
C LEU A 460 35.55 1.62 20.26
N ASP A 461 36.03 0.93 21.29
CA ASP A 461 35.62 -0.42 21.64
C ASP A 461 35.35 -0.50 23.16
N PRO A 462 34.08 -0.34 23.59
CA PRO A 462 33.72 -0.42 25.00
C PRO A 462 33.88 -1.86 25.57
N THR A 463 34.01 -2.87 24.71
CA THR A 463 34.16 -4.29 25.12
C THR A 463 35.62 -4.66 25.43
N ASN A 464 36.57 -3.79 25.12
CA ASN A 464 37.99 -4.03 25.36
C ASN A 464 38.30 -4.12 26.86
N ALA A 465 38.79 -5.28 27.29
CA ALA A 465 39.09 -5.54 28.70
C ALA A 465 40.14 -4.59 29.30
N GLN A 466 40.98 -3.94 28.48
CA GLN A 466 42.01 -3.00 28.87
C GLN A 466 41.58 -1.52 28.76
N LEU A 467 40.32 -1.24 28.40
CA LEU A 467 39.81 0.12 28.12
C LEU A 467 40.16 1.10 29.27
N ARG A 468 40.02 0.68 30.51
CA ARG A 468 40.21 1.49 31.71
C ARG A 468 41.63 1.34 32.33
N SER A 469 42.51 0.53 31.72
CA SER A 469 43.89 0.35 32.17
C SER A 469 44.69 1.63 31.90
N PRO A 470 45.49 2.12 32.88
CA PRO A 470 46.27 3.32 32.70
C PRO A 470 47.36 3.14 31.65
N VAL A 471 47.47 4.08 30.74
CA VAL A 471 48.47 4.10 29.67
C VAL A 471 49.19 5.44 29.69
N THR A 472 50.51 5.42 29.56
CA THR A 472 51.35 6.61 29.42
C THR A 472 52.00 6.62 28.04
N ILE A 473 51.83 7.71 27.31
CA ILE A 473 52.51 8.00 26.06
C ILE A 473 53.70 8.86 26.39
N THR A 474 54.93 8.42 26.11
CA THR A 474 56.19 9.11 26.42
C THR A 474 56.90 9.47 25.12
N PHE A 475 57.22 10.74 24.95
CA PHE A 475 57.98 11.24 23.80
C PHE A 475 59.49 11.08 24.05
N SER A 476 60.16 10.31 23.15
CA SER A 476 61.62 10.19 23.13
C SER A 476 62.30 11.29 22.31
N SER A 477 61.55 11.92 21.40
CA SER A 477 61.93 13.07 20.58
C SER A 477 60.70 13.83 20.10
N PRO A 478 60.81 15.02 19.48
CA PRO A 478 59.68 15.72 18.91
C PRO A 478 58.90 14.93 17.81
N THR A 479 59.48 13.84 17.31
CA THR A 479 58.91 13.06 16.22
C THR A 479 58.69 11.60 16.55
N GLN A 480 58.98 11.17 17.77
CA GLN A 480 58.90 9.75 18.18
C GLN A 480 58.32 9.63 19.60
N TYR A 481 57.48 8.61 19.80
CA TYR A 481 56.91 8.27 21.11
C TYR A 481 56.85 6.77 21.34
N THR A 482 56.70 6.39 22.59
CA THR A 482 56.41 5.02 23.03
C THR A 482 55.15 5.00 23.85
N VAL A 483 54.50 3.84 23.96
CA VAL A 483 53.29 3.61 24.77
C VAL A 483 53.64 2.65 25.88
N SER A 484 53.27 2.93 27.13
CA SER A 484 53.56 2.02 28.25
C SER A 484 53.01 0.60 27.97
N GLY A 485 53.83 -0.41 28.27
CA GLY A 485 53.53 -1.79 27.97
C GLY A 485 53.80 -2.25 26.50
N ASN A 486 54.26 -1.34 25.64
CA ASN A 486 54.66 -1.62 24.28
C ASN A 486 56.06 -1.01 24.01
N ALA A 487 57.05 -1.87 23.70
CA ALA A 487 58.41 -1.45 23.41
C ALA A 487 58.60 -0.82 22.01
N THR A 488 57.58 -0.82 21.18
CA THR A 488 57.62 -0.23 19.83
C THR A 488 57.72 1.28 19.88
N VAL A 489 58.65 1.86 19.12
CA VAL A 489 58.77 3.29 18.90
C VAL A 489 57.87 3.68 17.70
N PHE A 490 56.96 4.56 17.93
CA PHE A 490 56.02 5.07 16.91
C PHE A 490 56.48 6.42 16.40
N THR A 491 56.25 6.69 15.12
CA THR A 491 56.44 8.03 14.54
C THR A 491 55.27 8.92 14.86
N TYR A 492 55.57 10.11 15.36
CA TYR A 492 54.57 11.12 15.70
C TYR A 492 54.34 12.06 14.51
N THR A 493 53.05 12.27 14.21
CA THR A 493 52.57 13.33 13.34
C THR A 493 51.48 14.10 14.10
N PRO A 494 51.59 15.48 14.19
CA PRO A 494 50.62 16.28 14.93
C PRO A 494 49.18 16.01 14.44
N GLY A 495 48.24 15.75 15.38
CA GLY A 495 46.84 15.50 15.09
C GLY A 495 46.52 14.10 14.57
N SER A 496 47.51 13.22 14.39
CA SER A 496 47.26 11.82 14.04
C SER A 496 46.58 11.05 15.16
N ASN A 497 45.73 10.07 14.79
CA ASN A 497 45.08 9.18 15.74
C ASN A 497 46.07 8.24 16.40
N ILE A 498 45.97 8.10 17.70
CA ILE A 498 46.68 7.12 18.51
C ILE A 498 45.63 6.22 19.15
N ASP A 499 45.52 4.98 18.64
CA ASP A 499 44.53 3.98 19.07
C ASP A 499 45.20 2.96 19.98
N VAL A 500 44.74 2.85 21.22
CA VAL A 500 45.26 1.91 22.23
C VAL A 500 44.12 1.44 23.12
N ASN A 501 44.09 0.19 23.51
CA ASN A 501 43.16 -0.40 24.48
C ASN A 501 41.68 -0.04 24.25
N GLY A 502 41.24 0.11 22.99
CA GLY A 502 39.86 0.43 22.66
C GLY A 502 39.50 1.92 22.77
N TRP A 503 40.45 2.81 22.94
CA TRP A 503 40.24 4.24 22.87
C TRP A 503 41.16 4.92 21.85
N ARG A 504 40.78 6.12 21.42
CA ARG A 504 41.52 7.00 20.50
C ARG A 504 41.79 8.34 21.13
N VAL A 505 43.02 8.81 20.99
CA VAL A 505 43.39 10.19 21.30
C VAL A 505 44.16 10.81 20.14
N GLN A 506 44.22 12.12 20.12
CA GLN A 506 45.06 12.92 19.23
C GLN A 506 45.96 13.79 20.09
N ILE A 507 47.23 13.85 19.73
CA ILE A 507 48.17 14.82 20.32
C ILE A 507 48.47 15.85 19.24
N SER A 508 48.31 17.13 19.57
CA SER A 508 48.54 18.27 18.67
C SER A 508 49.63 19.15 19.23
N GLY A 509 50.33 19.89 18.36
CA GLY A 509 51.45 20.75 18.74
C GLY A 509 52.79 20.03 18.66
N THR A 510 53.82 20.61 19.28
CA THR A 510 55.21 20.11 19.23
C THR A 510 55.61 19.59 20.61
N PRO A 511 55.70 18.28 20.82
CA PRO A 511 56.19 17.70 22.05
C PRO A 511 57.72 17.84 22.16
N ALA A 512 58.23 17.79 23.34
CA ALA A 512 59.69 17.71 23.62
C ALA A 512 60.06 16.28 24.10
N ALA A 513 61.33 15.95 24.01
CA ALA A 513 61.83 14.70 24.59
C ALA A 513 61.61 14.69 26.11
N GLY A 514 60.98 13.63 26.63
CA GLY A 514 60.59 13.49 28.02
C GLY A 514 59.15 13.93 28.34
N ASP A 515 58.43 14.55 27.39
CA ASP A 515 57.02 14.87 27.58
C ASP A 515 56.18 13.60 27.69
N THR A 516 55.22 13.63 28.62
CA THR A 516 54.34 12.50 28.87
C THR A 516 52.87 12.90 28.87
N PHE A 517 52.03 12.01 28.30
CA PHE A 517 50.59 12.13 28.29
C PHE A 517 50.00 10.85 28.86
N ALA A 518 49.06 10.99 29.78
CA ALA A 518 48.44 9.84 30.44
C ALA A 518 46.98 9.71 30.10
N MET A 519 46.57 8.47 29.82
CA MET A 519 45.17 8.04 29.78
C MET A 519 44.89 7.22 31.04
N LYS A 520 43.80 7.51 31.73
CA LYS A 520 43.43 6.89 33.01
C LYS A 520 41.94 6.58 33.04
N ASP A 521 41.56 5.67 33.94
CA ASP A 521 40.19 5.49 34.38
C ASP A 521 39.62 6.79 34.95
N ASN A 522 38.39 7.12 34.59
CA ASN A 522 37.69 8.33 35.07
C ASN A 522 36.95 8.06 36.40
N VAL A 523 37.68 7.66 37.45
CA VAL A 523 37.11 7.30 38.77
C VAL A 523 36.34 8.41 39.45
N SER A 524 36.54 9.68 39.06
CA SER A 524 35.87 10.87 39.65
C SER A 524 34.86 11.48 38.66
N GLY A 525 34.41 10.72 37.69
CA GLY A 525 33.65 11.18 36.52
C GLY A 525 32.19 11.55 36.76
N ALA A 526 31.71 11.64 38.01
CA ALA A 526 30.29 11.95 38.27
C ALA A 526 29.83 13.28 37.65
N GLY A 527 30.72 14.28 37.57
CA GLY A 527 30.47 15.57 36.91
C GLY A 527 30.83 15.63 35.42
N ASP A 528 31.34 14.54 34.84
CA ASP A 528 31.70 14.47 33.44
C ASP A 528 30.44 14.29 32.58
N ASN A 529 30.29 15.11 31.55
CA ASN A 529 29.13 15.12 30.65
C ASN A 529 29.47 14.77 29.20
N ARG A 530 30.70 14.36 28.90
CA ARG A 530 31.17 14.15 27.52
C ARG A 530 30.34 13.14 26.75
N ASN A 531 29.91 12.05 27.42
CA ASN A 531 29.07 11.06 26.77
C ASN A 531 27.62 11.56 26.60
N ALA A 532 27.08 12.29 27.56
CA ALA A 532 25.74 12.90 27.45
C ALA A 532 25.68 13.92 26.31
N LEU A 533 26.72 14.71 26.08
CA LEU A 533 26.83 15.62 24.93
C LEU A 533 26.82 14.84 23.60
N LYS A 534 27.57 13.75 23.51
CA LYS A 534 27.54 12.88 22.31
C LYS A 534 26.16 12.27 22.08
N LEU A 535 25.49 11.81 23.14
CA LEU A 535 24.13 11.32 23.07
C LEU A 535 23.13 12.40 22.63
N ALA A 536 23.31 13.64 23.05
CA ALA A 536 22.48 14.76 22.58
C ALA A 536 22.72 15.11 21.11
N ASP A 537 23.94 14.93 20.59
CA ASP A 537 24.30 15.24 19.21
C ASP A 537 23.95 14.09 18.22
N ILE A 538 23.72 12.90 18.72
CA ILE A 538 23.52 11.68 17.91
C ILE A 538 22.38 11.80 16.90
N LEU A 539 21.36 12.59 17.23
CA LEU A 539 20.17 12.75 16.40
C LEU A 539 20.37 13.74 15.25
N HIS A 540 21.45 14.52 15.32
CA HIS A 540 21.90 15.39 14.23
C HIS A 540 22.99 14.73 13.39
N SER A 541 23.65 13.70 13.94
CA SER A 541 24.71 12.96 13.24
C SER A 541 24.14 12.08 12.12
N PRO A 542 24.77 12.02 10.95
CA PRO A 542 24.33 11.20 9.83
C PRO A 542 24.68 9.71 10.08
N VAL A 543 23.73 8.95 10.63
CA VAL A 543 23.91 7.55 11.06
C VAL A 543 23.05 6.56 10.29
N LEU A 544 22.05 7.04 9.52
CA LEU A 544 21.18 6.23 8.68
C LEU A 544 21.51 6.40 7.19
N ASN A 545 21.00 5.50 6.34
CA ASN A 545 21.22 5.51 4.89
C ASN A 545 22.72 5.55 4.55
N GLN A 546 23.50 4.63 5.13
CA GLN A 546 24.96 4.55 4.93
C GLN A 546 25.67 5.85 5.34
N GLY A 547 25.23 6.46 6.43
CA GLY A 547 25.85 7.69 6.94
C GLY A 547 25.45 8.98 6.20
N THR A 548 24.35 9.00 5.45
CA THR A 548 23.90 10.19 4.70
C THR A 548 22.72 10.91 5.34
N ALA A 549 21.99 10.28 6.26
CA ALA A 549 20.81 10.85 6.89
C ALA A 549 20.89 10.79 8.42
N SER A 550 20.52 11.89 9.09
CA SER A 550 20.30 11.89 10.54
C SER A 550 18.94 11.27 10.89
N LEU A 551 18.77 10.84 12.14
CA LEU A 551 17.48 10.36 12.64
C LEU A 551 16.38 11.41 12.50
N SER A 552 16.68 12.67 12.78
CA SER A 552 15.73 13.79 12.60
C SER A 552 15.31 13.96 11.14
N ALA A 553 16.27 13.91 10.20
CA ALA A 553 15.99 13.97 8.77
C ALA A 553 15.15 12.77 8.31
N ALA A 554 15.45 11.56 8.80
CA ALA A 554 14.72 10.35 8.43
C ALA A 554 13.27 10.36 8.94
N VAL A 555 12.98 10.92 10.12
CA VAL A 555 11.61 11.15 10.60
C VAL A 555 10.89 12.17 9.72
N GLY A 556 11.56 13.28 9.36
CA GLY A 556 10.99 14.28 8.46
C GLY A 556 10.67 13.70 7.08
N GLN A 557 11.57 12.89 6.52
CA GLN A 557 11.35 12.20 5.25
C GLN A 557 10.18 11.21 5.34
N PHE A 558 10.09 10.41 6.39
CA PHE A 558 8.99 9.47 6.60
C PHE A 558 7.62 10.16 6.60
N VAL A 559 7.46 11.25 7.33
CA VAL A 559 6.21 12.02 7.37
C VAL A 559 5.96 12.71 6.02
N GLY A 560 7.01 13.27 5.41
CA GLY A 560 6.95 13.93 4.12
C GLY A 560 6.53 12.99 2.99
N ASP A 561 7.10 11.80 2.90
CA ASP A 561 6.78 10.79 1.88
C ASP A 561 5.30 10.38 1.95
N ILE A 562 4.77 10.20 3.16
CA ILE A 562 3.33 9.90 3.35
C ILE A 562 2.46 11.08 2.93
N GLY A 563 2.87 12.31 3.26
CA GLY A 563 2.17 13.52 2.83
C GLY A 563 2.13 13.68 1.32
N VAL A 564 3.26 13.47 0.63
CA VAL A 564 3.37 13.54 -0.83
C VAL A 564 2.49 12.47 -1.49
N LYS A 565 2.58 11.20 -1.05
CA LYS A 565 1.75 10.11 -1.58
C LYS A 565 0.25 10.37 -1.36
N THR A 566 -0.13 10.92 -0.21
CA THR A 566 -1.52 11.27 0.08
C THR A 566 -2.02 12.37 -0.83
N ASN A 567 -1.25 13.43 -1.03
CA ASN A 567 -1.60 14.52 -1.94
C ASN A 567 -1.72 14.02 -3.38
N GLN A 568 -0.75 13.21 -3.84
CA GLN A 568 -0.81 12.61 -5.17
C GLN A 568 -2.07 11.74 -5.36
N ALA A 569 -2.44 10.95 -4.35
CA ALA A 569 -3.65 10.13 -4.37
C ALA A 569 -4.91 10.98 -4.50
N GLN A 570 -5.01 12.09 -3.73
CA GLN A 570 -6.14 13.02 -3.78
C GLN A 570 -6.26 13.72 -5.14
N VAL A 571 -5.15 14.16 -5.71
CA VAL A 571 -5.12 14.77 -7.05
C VAL A 571 -5.55 13.74 -8.11
N SER A 572 -5.07 12.50 -8.01
CA SER A 572 -5.45 11.42 -8.93
C SER A 572 -6.94 11.06 -8.81
N SER A 573 -7.48 10.97 -7.58
CA SER A 573 -8.91 10.73 -7.35
C SER A 573 -9.76 11.85 -7.97
N ALA A 574 -9.40 13.11 -7.74
CA ALA A 574 -10.12 14.26 -8.30
C ALA A 574 -10.09 14.26 -9.85
N ALA A 575 -8.94 13.94 -10.45
CA ALA A 575 -8.81 13.87 -11.91
C ALA A 575 -9.65 12.71 -12.48
N GLN A 576 -9.62 11.54 -11.85
CA GLN A 576 -10.41 10.38 -12.30
C GLN A 576 -11.91 10.61 -12.12
N LYS A 577 -12.32 11.39 -11.09
CA LYS A 577 -13.72 11.77 -10.93
C LYS A 577 -14.24 12.56 -12.12
N VAL A 578 -13.48 13.50 -12.64
CA VAL A 578 -13.88 14.28 -13.83
C VAL A 578 -14.05 13.35 -15.04
N VAL A 579 -13.12 12.42 -15.27
CA VAL A 579 -13.19 11.47 -16.38
C VAL A 579 -14.40 10.52 -16.21
N PHE A 580 -14.70 10.11 -14.99
CA PHE A 580 -15.86 9.29 -14.67
C PHE A 580 -17.16 10.04 -14.94
N ASP A 581 -17.30 11.27 -14.44
CA ASP A 581 -18.49 12.11 -14.65
C ASP A 581 -18.72 12.33 -16.15
N GLU A 582 -17.69 12.66 -16.95
CA GLU A 582 -17.77 12.80 -18.40
C GLU A 582 -18.17 11.50 -19.12
N GLY A 583 -17.66 10.36 -18.64
CA GLY A 583 -18.03 9.04 -19.15
C GLY A 583 -19.52 8.71 -18.92
N VAL A 584 -20.04 9.04 -17.74
CA VAL A 584 -21.45 8.89 -17.39
C VAL A 584 -22.32 9.82 -18.24
N ASP A 585 -21.96 11.10 -18.37
CA ASP A 585 -22.68 12.08 -19.17
C ASP A 585 -22.73 11.68 -20.65
N SER A 586 -21.61 11.17 -21.20
CA SER A 586 -21.52 10.68 -22.57
C SER A 586 -22.45 9.49 -22.80
N LEU A 587 -22.49 8.53 -21.87
CA LEU A 587 -23.40 7.39 -21.94
C LEU A 587 -24.86 7.83 -21.84
N GLN A 588 -25.18 8.73 -20.92
CA GLN A 588 -26.54 9.25 -20.72
C GLN A 588 -27.03 10.08 -21.92
N SER A 589 -26.14 10.75 -22.65
CA SER A 589 -26.51 11.48 -23.88
C SER A 589 -27.10 10.57 -24.96
N VAL A 590 -26.73 9.30 -24.98
CA VAL A 590 -27.22 8.28 -25.93
C VAL A 590 -28.38 7.48 -25.33
N SER A 591 -28.18 6.96 -24.11
CA SER A 591 -29.12 6.02 -23.47
C SER A 591 -30.18 6.69 -22.59
N GLY A 592 -30.01 7.95 -22.24
CA GLY A 592 -30.90 8.68 -21.35
C GLY A 592 -32.24 9.01 -21.98
N VAL A 593 -33.28 9.15 -21.14
CA VAL A 593 -34.62 9.59 -21.56
C VAL A 593 -34.69 11.09 -21.48
N ASN A 594 -34.89 11.76 -22.64
CA ASN A 594 -35.20 13.18 -22.69
C ASN A 594 -36.74 13.36 -22.68
N LEU A 595 -37.28 13.92 -21.58
CA LEU A 595 -38.73 14.08 -21.41
C LEU A 595 -39.35 14.95 -22.49
N ASP A 596 -38.69 15.97 -23.00
CA ASP A 596 -39.18 16.85 -24.05
C ASP A 596 -39.32 16.13 -25.38
N GLU A 597 -38.31 15.29 -25.73
CA GLU A 597 -38.39 14.45 -26.91
C GLU A 597 -39.49 13.40 -26.81
N GLU A 598 -39.60 12.74 -25.64
CA GLU A 598 -40.67 11.75 -25.45
C GLU A 598 -42.06 12.40 -25.41
N ALA A 599 -42.24 13.60 -24.88
CA ALA A 599 -43.48 14.33 -24.97
C ALA A 599 -43.85 14.71 -26.42
N ALA A 600 -42.88 15.16 -27.21
CA ALA A 600 -43.06 15.40 -28.64
C ALA A 600 -43.42 14.09 -29.42
N ASN A 601 -42.75 12.98 -29.12
CA ASN A 601 -43.05 11.65 -29.69
C ASN A 601 -44.43 11.18 -29.29
N LEU A 602 -44.87 11.36 -28.06
CA LEU A 602 -46.19 10.99 -27.57
C LEU A 602 -47.28 11.72 -28.37
N VAL A 603 -47.17 13.04 -28.54
CA VAL A 603 -48.10 13.81 -29.35
C VAL A 603 -48.12 13.35 -30.81
N ARG A 604 -46.94 13.12 -31.41
CA ARG A 604 -46.82 12.66 -32.78
C ARG A 604 -47.46 11.30 -32.98
N TYR A 605 -47.19 10.32 -32.12
CA TYR A 605 -47.77 9.00 -32.22
C TYR A 605 -49.26 8.98 -31.89
N GLN A 606 -49.73 9.83 -30.98
CA GLN A 606 -51.16 10.00 -30.71
C GLN A 606 -51.91 10.53 -31.93
N GLN A 607 -51.35 11.54 -32.62
CA GLN A 607 -51.95 12.09 -33.84
C GLN A 607 -51.97 11.03 -34.96
N ALA A 608 -50.87 10.27 -35.14
CA ALA A 608 -50.80 9.20 -36.14
C ALA A 608 -51.78 8.05 -35.83
N TYR A 609 -51.95 7.70 -34.55
CA TYR A 609 -52.93 6.73 -34.09
C TYR A 609 -54.37 7.16 -34.41
N MET A 610 -54.71 8.41 -34.12
CA MET A 610 -56.02 9.01 -34.42
C MET A 610 -56.27 9.04 -35.94
N ALA A 611 -55.26 9.38 -36.75
CA ALA A 611 -55.38 9.37 -38.20
C ALA A 611 -55.63 7.96 -38.74
N ALA A 612 -54.90 6.93 -38.24
CA ALA A 612 -55.14 5.51 -38.61
C ALA A 612 -56.56 5.05 -38.20
N ALA A 613 -57.04 5.46 -37.01
CA ALA A 613 -58.38 5.12 -36.56
C ALA A 613 -59.50 5.79 -37.42
N GLN A 614 -59.26 7.01 -37.91
CA GLN A 614 -60.19 7.66 -38.85
C GLN A 614 -60.20 6.95 -40.23
N MET A 615 -59.07 6.51 -40.71
CA MET A 615 -58.99 5.72 -41.96
C MET A 615 -59.77 4.41 -41.87
N ILE A 616 -59.82 3.75 -40.72
CA ILE A 616 -60.67 2.58 -40.49
C ILE A 616 -62.15 2.93 -40.63
N LYS A 617 -62.59 4.07 -40.04
CA LYS A 617 -63.99 4.54 -40.20
C LYS A 617 -64.35 4.83 -41.67
N VAL A 618 -63.45 5.47 -42.41
CA VAL A 618 -63.64 5.72 -43.85
C VAL A 618 -63.71 4.39 -44.63
N ALA A 619 -62.83 3.44 -44.33
CA ALA A 619 -62.86 2.10 -44.96
C ALA A 619 -64.16 1.37 -44.68
N ASP A 620 -64.71 1.44 -43.45
CA ASP A 620 -65.99 0.85 -43.06
C ASP A 620 -67.15 1.53 -43.81
N THR A 621 -67.16 2.85 -43.91
CA THR A 621 -68.18 3.62 -44.65
C THR A 621 -68.17 3.27 -46.12
N ILE A 622 -67.03 3.11 -46.77
CA ILE A 622 -66.88 2.72 -48.13
C ILE A 622 -67.39 1.25 -48.32
N PHE A 623 -67.03 0.40 -47.33
CA PHE A 623 -67.45 -1.02 -47.35
C PHE A 623 -68.99 -1.13 -47.28
N GLN A 624 -69.64 -0.43 -46.40
CA GLN A 624 -71.08 -0.37 -46.26
C GLN A 624 -71.76 0.20 -47.52
N SER A 625 -71.17 1.27 -48.10
CA SER A 625 -71.70 1.83 -49.39
C SER A 625 -71.63 0.86 -50.52
N VAL A 626 -70.58 0.03 -50.62
CA VAL A 626 -70.48 -1.03 -51.66
C VAL A 626 -71.44 -2.16 -51.37
N LEU A 627 -71.61 -2.60 -50.12
CA LEU A 627 -72.61 -3.59 -49.73
C LEU A 627 -74.03 -3.11 -50.10
N ALA A 628 -74.38 -1.87 -49.84
CA ALA A 628 -75.65 -1.28 -50.20
C ALA A 628 -75.83 -1.15 -51.70
N ALA A 629 -74.74 -0.98 -52.47
CA ALA A 629 -74.81 -0.97 -53.95
C ALA A 629 -74.93 -2.37 -54.56
N VAL A 630 -74.42 -3.43 -53.91
CA VAL A 630 -74.49 -4.83 -54.38
C VAL A 630 -75.80 -5.57 -53.95
N SER A 631 -76.44 -5.03 -52.86
CA SER A 631 -77.70 -5.57 -52.33
C SER A 631 -78.94 -5.00 -52.98
N ARG A 632 -78.78 -4.16 -53.99
CA ARG A 632 -79.82 -3.69 -54.91
C ARG A 632 -79.69 -4.48 -56.24
#